data_5610fcd2d0764bb6143758f5ece4b52c
#
_entry.id   5610fcd2d0764bb6143758f5ece4b52c
#
_cell.length_a   1.000
_cell.length_b   1.000
_cell.length_c   1.000
_cell.angle_alpha   90.00
_cell.angle_beta   90.00
_cell.angle_gamma   90.00
#
_symmetry.space_group_name_H-M   'P 1'
#
loop_
_entity.id
_entity.type
_entity.pdbx_description
1 polymer ?
#
loop_
_entity_poly.entity_id
_entity_poly.type
_entity_poly.pdbx_seq_one_letter_code
_entity_poly.pdbx_strand_id
1 'polypeptide(L)'
;MVFDPNELLSGIPFLAKDNFSTKGIETTASSNILNGYVPLYDAEVIKRLKDHGAILIGKTTLDELAMGGTGTTGHKGVTTNPYDHERLIGGSSCGSCAAVAAGVVPFALGSDTGDSVRKPASLGGLVGFKPTWGRVSRYGLFPFATSMDAIGWFTRSVYDSAYLTKILSGHDNKDMSSSYE
;
A
#
# COMPACT_ATOMS: atom_id res chain seq x y z
N MET A 1 14.37 -13.13 -12.74
CA MET A 1 14.17 -13.38 -11.29
C MET A 1 14.26 -14.88 -11.08
N VAL A 2 15.10 -15.36 -10.18
CA VAL A 2 15.20 -16.80 -9.87
C VAL A 2 14.26 -17.06 -8.71
N PHE A 3 13.37 -18.05 -8.86
CA PHE A 3 12.49 -18.48 -7.78
C PHE A 3 13.36 -19.13 -6.68
N ASP A 4 13.26 -18.61 -5.44
CA ASP A 4 13.89 -19.21 -4.26
C ASP A 4 12.81 -19.81 -3.35
N PRO A 5 12.73 -21.13 -3.22
CA PRO A 5 11.73 -21.78 -2.40
C PRO A 5 11.91 -21.55 -0.90
N ASN A 6 13.07 -21.03 -0.47
CA ASN A 6 13.32 -20.68 0.94
C ASN A 6 12.83 -19.27 1.29
N GLU A 7 12.53 -18.44 0.29
CA GLU A 7 11.97 -17.10 0.47
C GLU A 7 10.44 -17.13 0.30
N LEU A 8 9.72 -16.90 1.38
CA LEU A 8 8.24 -17.03 1.42
C LEU A 8 7.52 -16.09 0.45
N LEU A 9 8.12 -14.96 0.07
CA LEU A 9 7.56 -14.04 -0.91
C LEU A 9 8.03 -14.28 -2.34
N SER A 10 8.92 -15.25 -2.57
CA SER A 10 9.44 -15.52 -3.91
C SER A 10 8.32 -15.88 -4.88
N GLY A 11 8.15 -15.06 -5.92
CA GLY A 11 7.09 -15.21 -6.91
C GLY A 11 5.71 -14.74 -6.48
N ILE A 12 5.53 -14.25 -5.25
CA ILE A 12 4.23 -13.78 -4.76
C ILE A 12 3.89 -12.41 -5.37
N PRO A 13 2.76 -12.25 -6.07
CA PRO A 13 2.35 -10.99 -6.65
C PRO A 13 1.78 -10.06 -5.57
N PHE A 14 2.04 -8.76 -5.71
CA PHE A 14 1.43 -7.73 -4.89
C PHE A 14 1.11 -6.46 -5.68
N LEU A 15 0.26 -5.64 -5.10
CA LEU A 15 -0.10 -4.32 -5.60
C LEU A 15 0.33 -3.23 -4.61
N ALA A 16 0.63 -2.05 -5.13
CA ALA A 16 0.98 -0.89 -4.32
C ALA A 16 0.02 0.27 -4.60
N LYS A 17 -0.49 0.90 -3.54
CA LYS A 17 -1.23 2.15 -3.64
C LYS A 17 -0.43 3.17 -4.47
N ASP A 18 -1.08 3.92 -5.34
CA ASP A 18 -0.39 4.78 -6.32
C ASP A 18 0.20 6.06 -5.72
N ASN A 19 0.37 6.12 -4.42
CA ASN A 19 1.18 7.10 -3.71
C ASN A 19 2.55 6.58 -3.25
N PHE A 20 2.92 5.35 -3.61
CA PHE A 20 4.28 4.84 -3.44
C PHE A 20 5.10 5.10 -4.69
N SER A 21 6.28 5.70 -4.54
CA SER A 21 7.26 5.81 -5.62
C SER A 21 7.69 4.42 -6.09
N THR A 22 7.56 4.19 -7.39
CA THR A 22 7.95 2.94 -8.05
C THR A 22 8.80 3.28 -9.25
N LYS A 23 10.07 2.88 -9.23
CA LYS A 23 11.04 3.23 -10.27
C LYS A 23 10.56 2.82 -11.66
N GLY A 24 10.50 3.79 -12.56
CA GLY A 24 10.11 3.57 -13.95
C GLY A 24 8.61 3.34 -14.18
N ILE A 25 7.77 3.45 -13.14
CA ILE A 25 6.31 3.29 -13.23
C ILE A 25 5.65 4.59 -12.76
N GLU A 26 4.75 5.12 -13.57
CA GLU A 26 4.01 6.35 -13.24
C GLU A 26 3.39 6.28 -11.83
N THR A 27 3.48 7.38 -11.10
CA THR A 27 2.96 7.51 -9.73
C THR A 27 2.18 8.81 -9.60
N THR A 28 0.87 8.72 -9.59
CA THR A 28 -0.02 9.89 -9.69
C THR A 28 -0.68 10.30 -8.37
N ALA A 29 -0.63 9.46 -7.35
CA ALA A 29 -1.44 9.60 -6.13
C ALA A 29 -2.93 9.84 -6.45
N SER A 30 -3.44 9.25 -7.55
CA SER A 30 -4.78 9.45 -8.11
C SER A 30 -5.16 10.92 -8.33
N SER A 31 -4.19 11.76 -8.67
CA SER A 31 -4.37 13.19 -8.99
C SER A 31 -3.80 13.54 -10.36
N ASN A 32 -4.51 14.40 -11.08
CA ASN A 32 -4.01 14.94 -12.34
C ASN A 32 -2.80 15.86 -12.17
N ILE A 33 -2.52 16.35 -10.95
CA ILE A 33 -1.35 17.18 -10.62
C ILE A 33 -0.04 16.43 -10.90
N LEU A 34 -0.02 15.10 -10.65
CA LEU A 34 1.15 14.25 -10.84
C LEU A 34 1.11 13.44 -12.15
N ASN A 35 0.23 13.78 -13.08
CA ASN A 35 0.14 13.08 -14.36
C ASN A 35 1.48 13.12 -15.11
N GLY A 36 1.97 11.97 -15.55
CA GLY A 36 3.26 11.85 -16.22
C GLY A 36 4.47 11.78 -15.28
N TYR A 37 4.29 11.86 -13.96
CA TYR A 37 5.40 11.73 -13.03
C TYR A 37 5.85 10.26 -12.90
N VAL A 38 7.09 10.01 -13.30
CA VAL A 38 7.73 8.69 -13.22
C VAL A 38 8.91 8.75 -12.26
N PRO A 39 8.83 8.13 -11.07
CA PRO A 39 9.93 8.12 -10.11
C PRO A 39 11.20 7.45 -10.63
N LEU A 40 12.36 7.97 -10.21
CA LEU A 40 13.68 7.41 -10.52
C LEU A 40 14.14 6.37 -9.48
N TYR A 41 13.34 6.15 -8.42
CA TYR A 41 13.67 5.25 -7.32
C TYR A 41 12.40 4.53 -6.82
N ASP A 42 12.60 3.41 -6.15
CA ASP A 42 11.55 2.70 -5.43
C ASP A 42 11.45 3.23 -3.99
N ALA A 43 10.23 3.31 -3.46
CA ALA A 43 10.01 3.45 -2.02
C ALA A 43 10.68 2.28 -1.27
N GLU A 44 11.15 2.52 -0.04
CA GLU A 44 11.89 1.51 0.73
C GLU A 44 11.09 0.21 0.90
N VAL A 45 9.79 0.31 1.16
CA VAL A 45 8.93 -0.88 1.28
C VAL A 45 8.81 -1.67 -0.02
N ILE A 46 8.80 -0.98 -1.17
CA ILE A 46 8.79 -1.63 -2.49
C ILE A 46 10.11 -2.37 -2.71
N LYS A 47 11.22 -1.73 -2.37
CA LYS A 47 12.54 -2.34 -2.44
C LYS A 47 12.63 -3.59 -1.57
N ARG A 48 12.24 -3.50 -0.28
CA ARG A 48 12.26 -4.64 0.65
C ARG A 48 11.44 -5.82 0.15
N LEU A 49 10.24 -5.58 -0.38
CA LEU A 49 9.42 -6.65 -0.95
C LEU A 49 10.08 -7.31 -2.17
N LYS A 50 10.64 -6.51 -3.08
CA LYS A 50 11.37 -7.03 -4.25
C LYS A 50 12.63 -7.82 -3.84
N ASP A 51 13.36 -7.36 -2.84
CA ASP A 51 14.54 -8.04 -2.31
C ASP A 51 14.21 -9.43 -1.72
N HIS A 52 12.97 -9.61 -1.22
CA HIS A 52 12.43 -10.91 -0.77
C HIS A 52 11.68 -11.67 -1.86
N GLY A 53 11.85 -11.29 -3.12
CA GLY A 53 11.32 -12.01 -4.27
C GLY A 53 9.86 -11.75 -4.63
N ALA A 54 9.17 -10.83 -3.94
CA ALA A 54 7.81 -10.44 -4.30
C ALA A 54 7.76 -9.69 -5.63
N ILE A 55 6.65 -9.84 -6.37
CA ILE A 55 6.48 -9.28 -7.71
C ILE A 55 5.44 -8.16 -7.67
N LEU A 56 5.88 -6.92 -7.89
CA LEU A 56 4.96 -5.81 -8.09
C LEU A 56 4.27 -5.95 -9.45
N ILE A 57 2.96 -6.19 -9.46
CA ILE A 57 2.19 -6.39 -10.70
C ILE A 57 1.39 -5.16 -11.12
N GLY A 58 1.30 -4.12 -10.27
CA GLY A 58 0.61 -2.89 -10.63
C GLY A 58 0.44 -1.91 -9.48
N LYS A 59 -0.20 -0.78 -9.83
CA LYS A 59 -0.55 0.30 -8.91
C LYS A 59 -2.05 0.33 -8.71
N THR A 60 -2.50 0.71 -7.51
CA THR A 60 -3.92 0.80 -7.17
C THR A 60 -4.37 2.24 -6.98
N THR A 61 -5.59 2.53 -7.43
CA THR A 61 -6.23 3.83 -7.21
C THR A 61 -6.42 4.11 -5.71
N LEU A 62 -6.60 5.38 -5.40
CA LEU A 62 -6.82 5.88 -4.04
C LEU A 62 -7.70 7.13 -4.10
N ASP A 63 -8.21 7.60 -2.98
CA ASP A 63 -8.73 8.95 -2.89
C ASP A 63 -7.62 9.95 -3.20
N GLU A 64 -7.93 11.00 -3.94
CA GLU A 64 -6.95 11.96 -4.46
C GLU A 64 -5.95 12.42 -3.39
N LEU A 65 -4.65 12.30 -3.66
CA LEU A 65 -3.54 12.67 -2.76
C LEU A 65 -3.61 12.00 -1.37
N ALA A 66 -4.29 10.87 -1.26
CA ALA A 66 -4.62 10.17 -0.02
C ALA A 66 -5.53 10.96 0.95
N MET A 67 -6.14 12.04 0.49
CA MET A 67 -7.00 12.96 1.26
C MET A 67 -8.47 12.57 1.11
N GLY A 68 -8.86 11.42 1.60
CA GLY A 68 -10.26 10.96 1.55
C GLY A 68 -10.46 9.68 2.34
N GLY A 69 -11.70 9.26 2.45
CA GLY A 69 -12.06 8.08 3.20
C GLY A 69 -13.19 7.26 2.55
N THR A 70 -13.51 7.55 1.29
CA THR A 70 -14.67 6.98 0.60
C THR A 70 -14.32 6.11 -0.61
N GLY A 71 -13.17 6.34 -1.24
CA GLY A 71 -12.79 5.70 -2.50
C GLY A 71 -13.46 6.33 -3.72
N THR A 72 -13.89 7.59 -3.61
CA THR A 72 -14.69 8.26 -4.66
C THR A 72 -14.02 9.49 -5.27
N THR A 73 -12.89 9.95 -4.74
CA THR A 73 -12.30 11.24 -5.13
C THR A 73 -11.10 11.12 -6.06
N GLY A 74 -10.63 9.90 -6.35
CA GLY A 74 -9.53 9.69 -7.28
C GLY A 74 -9.89 10.02 -8.72
N HIS A 75 -8.97 10.60 -9.50
CA HIS A 75 -9.20 11.03 -10.87
C HIS A 75 -9.55 9.87 -11.85
N LYS A 76 -9.27 8.63 -11.47
CA LYS A 76 -9.59 7.43 -12.27
C LYS A 76 -10.99 6.86 -11.99
N GLY A 77 -11.78 7.54 -11.15
CA GLY A 77 -13.16 7.17 -10.85
C GLY A 77 -13.36 6.50 -9.51
N VAL A 78 -14.56 6.04 -9.27
CA VAL A 78 -15.03 5.46 -8.00
C VAL A 78 -14.59 4.01 -7.89
N THR A 79 -14.11 3.62 -6.71
CA THR A 79 -13.86 2.22 -6.37
C THR A 79 -15.01 1.70 -5.52
N THR A 80 -15.73 0.71 -6.03
CA THR A 80 -16.86 0.08 -5.33
C THR A 80 -16.40 -1.12 -4.48
N ASN A 81 -17.24 -1.55 -3.55
CA ASN A 81 -17.00 -2.74 -2.76
C ASN A 81 -17.21 -4.00 -3.62
N PRO A 82 -16.24 -4.94 -3.70
CA PRO A 82 -16.38 -6.16 -4.52
C PRO A 82 -17.52 -7.09 -4.11
N TYR A 83 -17.97 -7.01 -2.85
CA TYR A 83 -19.08 -7.84 -2.34
C TYR A 83 -20.45 -7.24 -2.62
N ASP A 84 -20.52 -5.90 -2.81
CA ASP A 84 -21.77 -5.19 -3.08
C ASP A 84 -21.43 -3.86 -3.78
N HIS A 85 -21.62 -3.79 -5.10
CA HIS A 85 -21.24 -2.64 -5.91
C HIS A 85 -22.04 -1.36 -5.61
N GLU A 86 -23.12 -1.45 -4.85
CA GLU A 86 -23.87 -0.28 -4.37
C GLU A 86 -23.27 0.32 -3.09
N ARG A 87 -22.25 -0.35 -2.50
CA ARG A 87 -21.59 0.09 -1.28
C ARG A 87 -20.18 0.61 -1.55
N LEU A 88 -19.76 1.54 -0.70
CA LEU A 88 -18.39 2.04 -0.71
C LEU A 88 -17.44 0.99 -0.11
N ILE A 89 -16.25 0.90 -0.68
CA ILE A 89 -15.15 0.13 -0.07
C ILE A 89 -14.41 0.92 1.00
N GLY A 90 -14.64 2.24 1.05
CA GLY A 90 -13.88 3.15 1.91
C GLY A 90 -12.55 3.54 1.29
N GLY A 91 -11.79 4.34 1.99
CA GLY A 91 -10.51 4.88 1.52
C GLY A 91 -9.64 5.38 2.69
N SER A 92 -8.53 5.98 2.32
CA SER A 92 -8.09 6.35 0.97
C SER A 92 -7.46 5.21 0.18
N SER A 93 -7.08 4.07 0.76
CA SER A 93 -6.45 2.92 0.08
C SER A 93 -7.50 1.99 -0.56
N CYS A 94 -8.50 2.57 -1.24
CA CYS A 94 -9.66 1.87 -1.78
C CYS A 94 -9.29 0.76 -2.78
N GLY A 95 -8.45 1.05 -3.76
CA GLY A 95 -8.05 0.09 -4.79
C GLY A 95 -7.24 -1.07 -4.25
N SER A 96 -6.35 -0.82 -3.27
CA SER A 96 -5.58 -1.88 -2.59
C SER A 96 -6.50 -2.82 -1.83
N CYS A 97 -7.46 -2.26 -1.08
CA CYS A 97 -8.46 -3.05 -0.37
C CYS A 97 -9.32 -3.87 -1.33
N ALA A 98 -9.90 -3.23 -2.35
CA ALA A 98 -10.76 -3.90 -3.32
C ALA A 98 -10.04 -5.06 -4.03
N ALA A 99 -8.79 -4.88 -4.44
CA ALA A 99 -8.01 -5.91 -5.11
C ALA A 99 -7.76 -7.16 -4.23
N VAL A 100 -7.45 -6.97 -2.94
CA VAL A 100 -7.26 -8.09 -2.02
C VAL A 100 -8.59 -8.76 -1.68
N ALA A 101 -9.66 -7.98 -1.47
CA ALA A 101 -11.00 -8.49 -1.21
C ALA A 101 -11.55 -9.31 -2.38
N ALA A 102 -11.29 -8.87 -3.62
CA ALA A 102 -11.65 -9.60 -4.84
C ALA A 102 -10.72 -10.80 -5.15
N GLY A 103 -9.69 -11.05 -4.35
CA GLY A 103 -8.77 -12.18 -4.56
C GLY A 103 -7.76 -11.99 -5.69
N VAL A 104 -7.57 -10.78 -6.22
CA VAL A 104 -6.62 -10.49 -7.32
C VAL A 104 -5.17 -10.74 -6.88
N VAL A 105 -4.84 -10.36 -5.66
CA VAL A 105 -3.52 -10.57 -5.04
C VAL A 105 -3.67 -11.03 -3.59
N PRO A 106 -2.67 -11.75 -3.02
CA PRO A 106 -2.71 -12.13 -1.61
C PRO A 106 -2.55 -10.94 -0.65
N PHE A 107 -1.82 -9.91 -1.03
CA PHE A 107 -1.67 -8.69 -0.24
C PHE A 107 -1.45 -7.45 -1.12
N ALA A 108 -1.73 -6.28 -0.55
CA ALA A 108 -1.45 -5.00 -1.19
C ALA A 108 -1.01 -3.96 -0.15
N LEU A 109 -0.12 -3.05 -0.57
CA LEU A 109 0.32 -1.93 0.26
C LEU A 109 -0.70 -0.79 0.25
N GLY A 110 -0.85 -0.15 1.39
CA GLY A 110 -1.62 1.07 1.59
C GLY A 110 -0.88 2.07 2.48
N SER A 111 -1.43 3.26 2.62
CA SER A 111 -1.01 4.27 3.56
C SER A 111 -2.18 4.67 4.46
N ASP A 112 -1.88 4.93 5.73
CA ASP A 112 -2.88 5.25 6.76
C ASP A 112 -2.41 6.47 7.55
N THR A 113 -3.17 7.55 7.45
CA THR A 113 -2.90 8.80 8.16
C THR A 113 -3.94 9.00 9.27
N GLY A 114 -5.20 8.88 8.96
CA GLY A 114 -6.31 8.84 9.91
C GLY A 114 -6.81 7.41 10.12
N ASP A 115 -7.26 6.79 9.02
CA ASP A 115 -7.87 5.46 9.03
C ASP A 115 -7.74 4.74 7.65
N SER A 116 -6.89 5.23 6.77
CA SER A 116 -6.93 4.92 5.33
C SER A 116 -6.47 3.50 4.94
N VAL A 117 -6.07 2.65 5.86
CA VAL A 117 -5.93 1.20 5.71
C VAL A 117 -6.97 0.47 6.54
N ARG A 118 -7.13 0.86 7.80
CA ARG A 118 -8.02 0.18 8.76
C ARG A 118 -9.48 0.27 8.37
N LYS A 119 -9.95 1.46 7.95
CA LYS A 119 -11.33 1.69 7.53
C LYS A 119 -11.71 0.88 6.29
N PRO A 120 -11.01 0.99 5.14
CA PRO A 120 -11.37 0.16 3.99
C PRO A 120 -11.25 -1.34 4.30
N ALA A 121 -10.28 -1.80 5.11
CA ALA A 121 -10.20 -3.20 5.52
C ALA A 121 -11.45 -3.67 6.27
N SER A 122 -12.00 -2.85 7.17
CA SER A 122 -13.22 -3.18 7.92
C SER A 122 -14.44 -3.31 7.00
N LEU A 123 -14.51 -2.53 5.93
CA LEU A 123 -15.60 -2.57 4.95
C LEU A 123 -15.39 -3.68 3.89
N GLY A 124 -14.14 -4.05 3.64
CA GLY A 124 -13.75 -5.09 2.69
C GLY A 124 -13.55 -6.47 3.30
N GLY A 125 -13.83 -6.66 4.61
CA GLY A 125 -13.71 -7.95 5.28
C GLY A 125 -12.27 -8.49 5.34
N LEU A 126 -11.28 -7.61 5.48
CA LEU A 126 -9.85 -7.92 5.44
C LEU A 126 -9.14 -7.60 6.75
N VAL A 127 -7.94 -8.14 6.89
CA VAL A 127 -6.97 -7.66 7.88
C VAL A 127 -6.27 -6.42 7.31
N GLY A 128 -6.56 -5.25 7.90
CA GLY A 128 -5.87 -4.00 7.60
C GLY A 128 -4.92 -3.66 8.75
N PHE A 129 -3.62 -3.71 8.49
CA PHE A 129 -2.63 -3.46 9.52
C PHE A 129 -1.91 -2.14 9.31
N LYS A 130 -2.01 -1.27 10.31
CA LYS A 130 -1.23 -0.04 10.44
C LYS A 130 -0.25 -0.23 11.61
N PRO A 131 1.05 -0.38 11.36
CA PRO A 131 2.04 -0.49 12.44
C PRO A 131 2.13 0.81 13.26
N THR A 132 2.81 0.74 14.37
CA THR A 132 3.22 1.92 15.13
C THR A 132 4.01 2.87 14.23
N TRP A 133 3.75 4.18 14.35
CA TRP A 133 4.44 5.21 13.58
C TRP A 133 5.97 5.10 13.76
N GLY A 134 6.71 5.20 12.67
CA GLY A 134 8.16 5.02 12.65
C GLY A 134 8.63 3.55 12.57
N ARG A 135 7.75 2.56 12.70
CA ARG A 135 8.15 1.14 12.62
C ARG A 135 8.55 0.71 11.21
N VAL A 136 7.97 1.33 10.19
CA VAL A 136 8.22 1.10 8.77
C VAL A 136 8.65 2.39 8.12
N SER A 137 9.73 2.35 7.33
CA SER A 137 10.23 3.52 6.61
C SER A 137 9.18 4.08 5.64
N ARG A 138 9.01 5.40 5.67
CA ARG A 138 8.14 6.15 4.76
C ARG A 138 8.89 6.75 3.56
N TYR A 139 10.17 6.41 3.41
CA TYR A 139 10.94 6.88 2.27
C TYR A 139 10.27 6.45 0.96
N GLY A 140 9.97 7.43 0.10
CA GLY A 140 9.28 7.22 -1.18
C GLY A 140 7.76 7.12 -1.10
N LEU A 141 7.15 7.34 0.07
CA LEU A 141 5.72 7.57 0.20
C LEU A 141 5.40 9.03 -0.11
N PHE A 142 4.47 9.31 -1.03
CA PHE A 142 3.94 10.65 -1.23
C PHE A 142 3.18 11.08 0.03
N PRO A 143 3.56 12.20 0.67
CA PRO A 143 3.05 12.56 1.99
C PRO A 143 1.64 13.16 1.93
N PHE A 144 0.85 12.89 2.97
CA PHE A 144 -0.36 13.65 3.31
C PHE A 144 -0.13 14.50 4.56
N ALA A 145 0.10 13.85 5.70
CA ALA A 145 0.43 14.51 6.96
C ALA A 145 1.59 13.76 7.63
N THR A 146 2.81 14.26 7.43
CA THR A 146 4.06 13.55 7.73
C THR A 146 4.21 13.13 9.18
N SER A 147 3.56 13.82 10.13
CA SER A 147 3.56 13.45 11.55
C SER A 147 2.61 12.30 11.89
N MET A 148 1.74 11.89 10.96
CA MET A 148 0.72 10.85 11.16
C MET A 148 0.77 9.74 10.12
N ASP A 149 1.32 9.99 8.93
CA ASP A 149 1.39 9.00 7.87
C ASP A 149 2.11 7.74 8.32
N ALA A 150 1.49 6.59 8.10
CA ALA A 150 2.08 5.28 8.29
C ALA A 150 1.85 4.42 7.06
N ILE A 151 2.82 3.60 6.72
CA ILE A 151 2.64 2.56 5.71
C ILE A 151 1.97 1.37 6.38
N GLY A 152 0.96 0.81 5.71
CA GLY A 152 0.27 -0.39 6.14
C GLY A 152 -0.08 -1.26 4.94
N TRP A 153 -0.84 -2.30 5.17
CA TRP A 153 -1.18 -3.30 4.16
C TRP A 153 -2.49 -4.00 4.45
N PHE A 154 -2.97 -4.69 3.42
CA PHE A 154 -4.16 -5.53 3.44
C PHE A 154 -3.75 -6.98 3.21
N THR A 155 -4.27 -7.89 4.02
CA THR A 155 -4.11 -9.34 3.88
C THR A 155 -5.42 -10.04 4.21
N ARG A 156 -5.53 -11.32 3.89
CA ARG A 156 -6.69 -12.13 4.28
C ARG A 156 -6.51 -12.83 5.63
N SER A 157 -5.27 -12.90 6.14
CA SER A 157 -5.01 -13.48 7.46
C SER A 157 -4.09 -12.60 8.31
N VAL A 158 -4.22 -12.71 9.62
CA VAL A 158 -3.32 -12.05 10.58
C VAL A 158 -1.90 -12.62 10.45
N TYR A 159 -1.78 -13.90 10.10
CA TYR A 159 -0.48 -14.56 9.92
C TYR A 159 0.32 -13.91 8.78
N ASP A 160 -0.31 -13.68 7.62
CA ASP A 160 0.33 -13.00 6.49
C ASP A 160 0.74 -11.58 6.87
N SER A 161 -0.12 -10.88 7.63
CA SER A 161 0.16 -9.53 8.10
C SER A 161 1.37 -9.50 9.04
N ALA A 162 1.48 -10.47 9.95
CA ALA A 162 2.64 -10.60 10.85
C ALA A 162 3.93 -10.88 10.07
N TYR A 163 3.86 -11.69 9.02
CA TYR A 163 5.00 -11.97 8.17
C TYR A 163 5.48 -10.72 7.40
N LEU A 164 4.55 -9.96 6.83
CA LEU A 164 4.86 -8.68 6.19
C LEU A 164 5.47 -7.68 7.19
N THR A 165 4.99 -7.67 8.44
CA THR A 165 5.57 -6.84 9.50
C THR A 165 7.05 -7.14 9.69
N LYS A 166 7.41 -8.43 9.73
CA LYS A 166 8.82 -8.86 9.88
C LYS A 166 9.71 -8.36 8.73
N ILE A 167 9.21 -8.38 7.49
CA ILE A 167 9.97 -7.96 6.31
C ILE A 167 10.08 -6.43 6.22
N LEU A 168 8.99 -5.73 6.49
CA LEU A 168 8.88 -4.30 6.21
C LEU A 168 9.36 -3.41 7.37
N SER A 169 9.44 -3.95 8.59
CA SER A 169 9.92 -3.21 9.76
C SER A 169 11.43 -2.99 9.75
N GLY A 170 11.86 -1.96 10.47
CA GLY A 170 13.27 -1.69 10.74
C GLY A 170 13.72 -0.34 10.20
N HIS A 171 14.83 0.13 10.78
CA HIS A 171 15.41 1.43 10.49
C HIS A 171 15.82 1.62 9.03
N ASP A 172 15.69 2.84 8.55
CA ASP A 172 16.15 3.29 7.24
C ASP A 172 16.81 4.68 7.39
N ASN A 173 18.07 4.80 7.03
CA ASN A 173 18.83 6.05 7.09
C ASN A 173 18.24 7.17 6.20
N LYS A 174 17.34 6.85 5.26
CA LYS A 174 16.65 7.81 4.39
C LYS A 174 15.36 8.35 5.01
N ASP A 175 14.87 7.73 6.09
CA ASP A 175 13.73 8.18 6.88
C ASP A 175 14.14 8.36 8.34
N MET A 176 14.47 9.59 8.72
CA MET A 176 14.91 9.94 10.08
C MET A 176 13.83 9.65 11.15
N SER A 177 12.59 9.43 10.76
CA SER A 177 11.51 9.06 11.68
C SER A 177 11.43 7.56 11.92
N SER A 178 12.17 6.74 11.15
CA SER A 178 12.15 5.28 11.31
C SER A 178 12.88 4.84 12.58
N SER A 179 12.25 3.95 13.36
CA SER A 179 12.78 3.44 14.63
C SER A 179 13.89 2.42 14.42
N TYR A 180 14.82 2.39 15.36
CA TYR A 180 15.85 1.33 15.47
C TYR A 180 15.33 0.06 16.16
N GLU A 181 14.12 0.10 16.76
CA GLU A 181 13.50 -1.01 17.48
C GLU A 181 12.69 -1.94 16.57
#